data_13329a9362607a7347cfa42eeea9f712
#
_entry.id   13329a9362607a7347cfa42eeea9f712
#
_cell.length_a   1.000
_cell.length_b   1.000
_cell.length_c   1.000
_cell.angle_alpha   90.00
_cell.angle_beta   90.00
_cell.angle_gamma   90.00
#
_symmetry.space_group_name_H-M   'P 1'
#
loop_
_entity.id
_entity.type
_entity.pdbx_description
1 polymer ?
#
loop_
_entity_poly.entity_id
_entity_poly.type
_entity_poly.pdbx_seq_one_letter_code
_entity_poly.pdbx_strand_id
1 'polypeptide(L)'
;MHYSAIKRKIVKRIDKLCCQPIEVFVFHAVSDSFDPALNKQVDWSSTTEFKQRILSFKQQYTFISLDEAYHCLHRDLTRQKKLAVLTCDDGFASILSILPFLEHEQVPSTLFINPKYLDGTSIRTGYATAPKYITQDQLFALKSNLISIGMHGYEHLDATKQTPEEFAESVDKCINILSSHPRYIPFFAYTWGNHNDTTDRILAEKNIVPVLCDGGATRRYYNGISRKPIDTQYLQ
;
A
#
# COMPACT_ATOMS: atom_id res chain seq x y z
N MET A 1 25.21 20.01 8.57
CA MET A 1 23.81 19.54 8.43
C MET A 1 22.90 20.46 7.56
N HIS A 2 23.09 21.81 7.53
CA HIS A 2 22.22 22.70 6.74
C HIS A 2 22.32 22.57 5.21
N TYR A 3 23.49 22.24 4.68
CA TYR A 3 23.72 22.17 3.24
C TYR A 3 22.91 21.06 2.52
N SER A 4 22.66 19.95 3.20
CA SER A 4 21.87 18.82 2.65
C SER A 4 20.37 19.15 2.55
N ALA A 5 19.81 19.91 3.49
CA ALA A 5 18.40 20.27 3.52
C ALA A 5 18.04 21.30 2.42
N ILE A 6 18.95 22.26 2.17
CA ILE A 6 18.78 23.25 1.09
C ILE A 6 18.84 22.56 -0.28
N LYS A 7 19.83 21.70 -0.48
CA LYS A 7 19.97 20.92 -1.73
C LYS A 7 18.72 20.08 -2.00
N ARG A 8 18.18 19.44 -0.97
CA ARG A 8 16.94 18.65 -1.05
C ARG A 8 15.71 19.48 -1.40
N LYS A 9 15.59 20.71 -0.85
CA LYS A 9 14.51 21.66 -1.20
C LYS A 9 14.60 22.13 -2.66
N ILE A 10 15.81 22.43 -3.15
CA ILE A 10 16.03 22.86 -4.53
C ILE A 10 15.69 21.74 -5.52
N VAL A 11 16.16 20.52 -5.26
CA VAL A 11 15.87 19.36 -6.11
C VAL A 11 14.36 19.07 -6.13
N LYS A 12 13.68 19.06 -4.97
CA LYS A 12 12.21 18.92 -4.92
C LYS A 12 11.47 19.98 -5.72
N ARG A 13 11.99 21.21 -5.78
CA ARG A 13 11.38 22.31 -6.56
C ARG A 13 11.57 22.12 -8.06
N ILE A 14 12.74 21.64 -8.49
CA ILE A 14 13.02 21.30 -9.89
C ILE A 14 12.16 20.11 -10.32
N ASP A 15 12.09 19.06 -9.53
CA ASP A 15 11.26 17.88 -9.82
C ASP A 15 9.78 18.25 -9.97
N LYS A 16 9.29 19.21 -9.18
CA LYS A 16 7.92 19.71 -9.29
C LYS A 16 7.62 20.37 -10.64
N LEU A 17 8.64 20.96 -11.25
CA LEU A 17 8.51 21.65 -12.55
C LEU A 17 8.69 20.70 -13.75
N CYS A 18 9.49 19.66 -13.60
CA CYS A 18 9.94 18.83 -14.72
C CYS A 18 9.31 17.43 -14.77
N CYS A 19 8.75 16.93 -13.67
CA CYS A 19 8.25 15.56 -13.58
C CYS A 19 6.79 15.50 -13.13
N GLN A 20 5.96 14.77 -13.87
CA GLN A 20 4.63 14.40 -13.38
C GLN A 20 4.77 13.46 -12.18
N PRO A 21 4.00 13.68 -11.10
CA PRO A 21 4.01 12.76 -9.97
C PRO A 21 3.40 11.41 -10.37
N ILE A 22 3.81 10.36 -9.68
CA ILE A 22 3.06 9.12 -9.63
C ILE A 22 2.12 9.22 -8.44
N GLU A 23 0.82 9.11 -8.71
CA GLU A 23 -0.20 9.06 -7.67
C GLU A 23 -0.33 7.63 -7.16
N VAL A 24 -0.22 7.42 -5.86
CA VAL A 24 -0.40 6.10 -5.26
C VAL A 24 -1.62 6.14 -4.35
N PHE A 25 -2.64 5.36 -4.71
CA PHE A 25 -3.90 5.30 -3.99
C PHE A 25 -3.93 4.11 -3.06
N VAL A 26 -4.49 4.31 -1.86
CA VAL A 26 -4.74 3.24 -0.90
C VAL A 26 -6.23 3.13 -0.61
N PHE A 27 -6.71 1.90 -0.49
CA PHE A 27 -8.02 1.54 0.05
C PHE A 27 -7.87 0.32 0.97
N HIS A 28 -8.92 -0.01 1.74
CA HIS A 28 -8.86 -1.12 2.68
C HIS A 28 -9.96 -2.15 2.39
N ALA A 29 -11.21 -1.78 2.47
CA ALA A 29 -12.32 -2.69 2.28
C ALA A 29 -13.30 -2.24 1.18
N VAL A 30 -13.84 -3.21 0.42
CA VAL A 30 -14.90 -2.96 -0.55
C VAL A 30 -15.99 -4.01 -0.35
N SER A 31 -17.20 -3.58 0.04
CA SER A 31 -18.31 -4.50 0.32
C SER A 31 -19.64 -3.80 0.18
N ASP A 32 -20.64 -4.52 -0.32
CA ASP A 32 -22.04 -4.04 -0.37
C ASP A 32 -22.80 -4.41 0.89
N SER A 33 -22.28 -5.33 1.71
CA SER A 33 -22.77 -5.64 3.04
C SER A 33 -21.96 -4.85 4.07
N PHE A 34 -22.62 -3.81 4.58
CA PHE A 34 -22.03 -2.90 5.54
C PHE A 34 -22.05 -3.45 6.96
N ASP A 35 -20.91 -3.51 7.62
CA ASP A 35 -20.82 -3.65 9.07
C ASP A 35 -20.57 -2.27 9.70
N PRO A 36 -21.54 -1.71 10.45
CA PRO A 36 -21.39 -0.39 11.09
C PRO A 36 -20.18 -0.29 12.02
N ALA A 37 -19.70 -1.42 12.55
CA ALA A 37 -18.53 -1.45 13.42
C ALA A 37 -17.22 -1.26 12.66
N LEU A 38 -17.14 -1.69 11.42
CA LEU A 38 -15.98 -1.47 10.54
C LEU A 38 -15.90 -0.02 10.05
N ASN A 39 -17.06 0.64 9.88
CA ASN A 39 -17.16 1.97 9.27
C ASN A 39 -16.41 3.10 9.98
N LYS A 40 -16.16 2.97 11.28
CA LYS A 40 -15.45 3.99 12.07
C LYS A 40 -13.95 3.78 12.15
N GLN A 41 -13.45 2.63 11.66
CA GLN A 41 -12.08 2.19 11.89
C GLN A 41 -11.32 1.84 10.61
N VAL A 42 -12.03 1.68 9.49
CA VAL A 42 -11.45 1.28 8.20
C VAL A 42 -12.09 2.11 7.09
N ASP A 43 -11.26 2.62 6.18
CA ASP A 43 -11.73 3.24 4.95
C ASP A 43 -12.45 2.19 4.10
N TRP A 44 -13.72 2.45 3.81
CA TRP A 44 -14.61 1.51 3.17
C TRP A 44 -15.39 2.16 2.02
N SER A 45 -15.66 1.38 0.98
CA SER A 45 -16.52 1.78 -0.13
C SER A 45 -17.47 0.66 -0.51
N SER A 46 -18.63 0.99 -1.07
CA SER A 46 -19.45 0.02 -1.77
C SER A 46 -18.77 -0.46 -3.06
N THR A 47 -19.13 -1.65 -3.52
CA THR A 47 -18.61 -2.21 -4.78
C THR A 47 -18.88 -1.28 -5.96
N THR A 48 -20.05 -0.67 -6.00
CA THR A 48 -20.46 0.26 -7.07
C THR A 48 -19.62 1.52 -7.06
N GLU A 49 -19.48 2.18 -5.91
CA GLU A 49 -18.68 3.41 -5.77
C GLU A 49 -17.21 3.17 -6.10
N PHE A 50 -16.64 2.07 -5.61
CA PHE A 50 -15.26 1.70 -5.90
C PHE A 50 -15.04 1.52 -7.40
N LYS A 51 -15.90 0.73 -8.08
CA LYS A 51 -15.80 0.50 -9.53
C LYS A 51 -15.91 1.79 -10.34
N GLN A 52 -16.89 2.64 -10.02
CA GLN A 52 -17.06 3.94 -10.68
C GLN A 52 -15.83 4.83 -10.52
N ARG A 53 -15.23 4.83 -9.34
CA ARG A 53 -14.02 5.60 -9.06
C ARG A 53 -12.82 5.10 -9.85
N ILE A 54 -12.58 3.80 -9.90
CA ILE A 54 -11.51 3.21 -10.71
C ILE A 54 -11.71 3.58 -12.19
N LEU A 55 -12.92 3.46 -12.73
CA LEU A 55 -13.20 3.83 -14.13
C LEU A 55 -12.97 5.33 -14.39
N SER A 56 -13.33 6.20 -13.46
CA SER A 56 -13.05 7.64 -13.54
C SER A 56 -11.55 7.92 -13.54
N PHE A 57 -10.78 7.23 -12.67
CA PHE A 57 -9.33 7.40 -12.60
C PHE A 57 -8.63 6.90 -13.87
N LYS A 58 -9.10 5.82 -14.49
CA LYS A 58 -8.58 5.33 -15.78
C LYS A 58 -8.69 6.34 -16.93
N GLN A 59 -9.64 7.27 -16.87
CA GLN A 59 -9.73 8.37 -17.82
C GLN A 59 -8.60 9.40 -17.66
N GLN A 60 -8.02 9.50 -16.44
CA GLN A 60 -7.02 10.50 -16.10
C GLN A 60 -5.62 9.91 -15.99
N TYR A 61 -5.50 8.63 -15.60
CA TYR A 61 -4.24 7.96 -15.25
C TYR A 61 -4.06 6.66 -16.04
N THR A 62 -2.81 6.35 -16.31
CA THR A 62 -2.41 4.98 -16.67
C THR A 62 -1.99 4.27 -15.38
N PHE A 63 -2.69 3.20 -15.02
CA PHE A 63 -2.32 2.38 -13.88
C PHE A 63 -1.11 1.50 -14.20
N ILE A 64 -0.16 1.47 -13.28
CA ILE A 64 1.06 0.65 -13.31
C ILE A 64 1.22 -0.08 -11.98
N SER A 65 2.06 -1.12 -11.95
CA SER A 65 2.39 -1.82 -10.71
C SER A 65 3.24 -0.94 -9.78
N LEU A 66 3.25 -1.27 -8.48
CA LEU A 66 4.07 -0.56 -7.50
C LEU A 66 5.57 -0.72 -7.78
N ASP A 67 5.99 -1.89 -8.21
CA ASP A 67 7.37 -2.17 -8.59
C ASP A 67 7.80 -1.35 -9.82
N GLU A 68 6.95 -1.27 -10.85
CA GLU A 68 7.18 -0.41 -12.01
C GLU A 68 7.27 1.05 -11.60
N ALA A 69 6.39 1.52 -10.71
CA ALA A 69 6.45 2.87 -10.18
C ALA A 69 7.75 3.14 -9.44
N TYR A 70 8.21 2.20 -8.62
CA TYR A 70 9.49 2.30 -7.92
C TYR A 70 10.67 2.45 -8.91
N HIS A 71 10.70 1.64 -9.95
CA HIS A 71 11.71 1.76 -11.00
C HIS A 71 11.62 3.10 -11.75
N CYS A 72 10.43 3.59 -12.06
CA CYS A 72 10.25 4.91 -12.67
C CYS A 72 10.73 6.05 -11.79
N LEU A 73 10.57 5.94 -10.46
CA LEU A 73 10.99 6.95 -9.51
C LEU A 73 12.51 7.04 -9.34
N HIS A 74 13.24 5.94 -9.59
CA HIS A 74 14.69 5.88 -9.53
C HIS A 74 15.37 6.31 -10.83
N ARG A 75 14.70 6.15 -11.96
CA ARG A 75 15.20 6.59 -13.26
C ARG A 75 14.70 8.01 -13.49
N ASP A 76 15.55 8.98 -13.65
CA ASP A 76 15.21 10.39 -13.97
C ASP A 76 14.46 10.53 -15.32
N LEU A 77 13.37 9.80 -15.48
CA LEU A 77 12.54 9.83 -16.67
C LEU A 77 11.55 10.99 -16.57
N THR A 78 11.64 11.92 -17.48
CA THR A 78 10.58 12.90 -17.74
C THR A 78 9.31 12.13 -18.11
N ARG A 79 8.31 12.17 -17.25
CA ARG A 79 7.04 11.47 -17.46
C ARG A 79 6.05 12.40 -18.15
N GLN A 80 5.62 12.02 -19.33
CA GLN A 80 4.59 12.75 -20.07
C GLN A 80 3.17 12.28 -19.68
N LYS A 81 3.03 11.03 -19.20
CA LYS A 81 1.74 10.46 -18.79
C LYS A 81 1.54 10.59 -17.29
N LYS A 82 0.30 10.84 -16.88
CA LYS A 82 -0.10 10.74 -15.48
C LYS A 82 -0.20 9.26 -15.11
N LEU A 83 0.67 8.82 -14.21
CA LEU A 83 0.71 7.43 -13.73
C LEU A 83 0.04 7.32 -12.37
N ALA A 84 -0.62 6.19 -12.16
CA ALA A 84 -1.21 5.84 -10.87
C ALA A 84 -0.88 4.40 -10.47
N VAL A 85 -0.87 4.15 -9.17
CA VAL A 85 -0.75 2.83 -8.54
C VAL A 85 -1.93 2.63 -7.61
N LEU A 86 -2.44 1.42 -7.55
CA LEU A 86 -3.49 1.03 -6.61
C LEU A 86 -2.91 0.09 -5.56
N THR A 87 -3.18 0.37 -4.28
CA THR A 87 -2.77 -0.47 -3.15
C THR A 87 -3.94 -0.73 -2.22
N CYS A 88 -3.97 -1.91 -1.60
CA CYS A 88 -4.97 -2.32 -0.63
C CYS A 88 -4.27 -2.80 0.64
N ASP A 89 -4.65 -2.23 1.78
CA ASP A 89 -4.06 -2.59 3.07
C ASP A 89 -4.92 -3.60 3.84
N ASP A 90 -4.41 -4.13 4.94
CA ASP A 90 -5.03 -5.02 5.93
C ASP A 90 -5.28 -6.46 5.47
N GLY A 91 -5.47 -6.73 4.19
CA GLY A 91 -5.76 -8.09 3.71
C GLY A 91 -7.17 -8.59 4.03
N PHE A 92 -8.17 -7.70 4.05
CA PHE A 92 -9.56 -8.12 4.22
C PHE A 92 -10.04 -8.98 3.05
N ALA A 93 -10.83 -10.03 3.36
CA ALA A 93 -11.36 -10.97 2.36
C ALA A 93 -12.29 -10.30 1.32
N SER A 94 -12.83 -9.13 1.63
CA SER A 94 -13.67 -8.35 0.71
C SER A 94 -12.96 -8.02 -0.60
N ILE A 95 -11.62 -7.95 -0.62
CA ILE A 95 -10.84 -7.70 -1.83
C ILE A 95 -11.10 -8.76 -2.92
N LEU A 96 -11.37 -10.01 -2.52
CA LEU A 96 -11.59 -11.11 -3.46
C LEU A 96 -12.78 -10.86 -4.40
N SER A 97 -13.78 -10.10 -3.95
CA SER A 97 -14.97 -9.77 -4.74
C SER A 97 -14.70 -8.79 -5.88
N ILE A 98 -13.65 -7.97 -5.77
CA ILE A 98 -13.32 -6.95 -6.76
C ILE A 98 -12.11 -7.31 -7.63
N LEU A 99 -11.34 -8.33 -7.30
CA LEU A 99 -10.20 -8.76 -8.12
C LEU A 99 -10.59 -9.07 -9.56
N PRO A 100 -11.69 -9.79 -9.87
CA PRO A 100 -12.09 -10.03 -11.27
C PRO A 100 -12.38 -8.74 -12.05
N PHE A 101 -12.91 -7.71 -11.39
CA PHE A 101 -13.11 -6.41 -12.01
C PHE A 101 -11.78 -5.71 -12.28
N LEU A 102 -10.85 -5.68 -11.32
CA LEU A 102 -9.53 -5.08 -11.51
C LEU A 102 -8.74 -5.78 -12.62
N GLU A 103 -8.85 -7.10 -12.71
CA GLU A 103 -8.25 -7.89 -13.80
C GLU A 103 -8.86 -7.55 -15.16
N HIS A 104 -10.19 -7.52 -15.26
CA HIS A 104 -10.89 -7.12 -16.48
C HIS A 104 -10.48 -5.73 -16.94
N GLU A 105 -10.37 -4.79 -16.00
CA GLU A 105 -9.97 -3.42 -16.26
C GLU A 105 -8.45 -3.24 -16.45
N GLN A 106 -7.65 -4.32 -16.32
CA GLN A 106 -6.20 -4.27 -16.42
C GLN A 106 -5.56 -3.27 -15.44
N VAL A 107 -6.05 -3.26 -14.19
CA VAL A 107 -5.56 -2.39 -13.11
C VAL A 107 -4.63 -3.19 -12.19
N PRO A 108 -3.30 -3.00 -12.27
CA PRO A 108 -2.38 -3.61 -11.33
C PRO A 108 -2.65 -3.14 -9.90
N SER A 109 -2.53 -4.04 -8.94
CA SER A 109 -2.80 -3.74 -7.53
C SER A 109 -1.81 -4.46 -6.61
N THR A 110 -1.43 -3.81 -5.52
CA THR A 110 -0.60 -4.42 -4.48
C THR A 110 -1.43 -4.62 -3.22
N LEU A 111 -1.44 -5.85 -2.72
CA LEU A 111 -2.09 -6.19 -1.45
C LEU A 111 -1.03 -6.20 -0.34
N PHE A 112 -1.17 -5.33 0.64
CA PHE A 112 -0.33 -5.29 1.82
C PHE A 112 -0.99 -6.13 2.93
N ILE A 113 -0.34 -7.22 3.30
CA ILE A 113 -0.91 -8.29 4.12
C ILE A 113 -0.31 -8.29 5.51
N ASN A 114 -1.17 -8.58 6.51
CA ASN A 114 -0.77 -8.91 7.88
C ASN A 114 -0.80 -10.44 8.06
N PRO A 115 0.34 -11.14 8.00
CA PRO A 115 0.36 -12.61 7.94
C PRO A 115 -0.27 -13.32 9.15
N LYS A 116 -0.32 -12.69 10.32
CA LYS A 116 -0.98 -13.24 11.50
C LYS A 116 -2.43 -13.65 11.23
N TYR A 117 -3.13 -12.90 10.38
CA TYR A 117 -4.57 -13.12 10.15
C TYR A 117 -4.87 -14.06 8.99
N LEU A 118 -3.85 -14.62 8.33
CA LEU A 118 -4.00 -15.59 7.25
C LEU A 118 -4.48 -16.98 7.73
N ASP A 119 -4.46 -17.23 9.03
CA ASP A 119 -4.92 -18.47 9.63
C ASP A 119 -6.45 -18.63 9.61
N GLY A 120 -7.19 -17.57 9.28
CA GLY A 120 -8.66 -17.54 9.22
C GLY A 120 -9.36 -17.53 10.58
N THR A 121 -8.62 -17.54 11.69
CA THR A 121 -9.13 -17.63 13.07
C THR A 121 -8.71 -16.46 13.95
N SER A 122 -7.55 -15.88 13.70
CA SER A 122 -7.04 -14.73 14.45
C SER A 122 -7.87 -13.49 14.19
N ILE A 123 -8.16 -12.74 15.25
CA ILE A 123 -8.99 -11.54 15.25
C ILE A 123 -8.11 -10.36 15.67
N ARG A 124 -8.19 -9.27 14.92
CA ARG A 124 -7.56 -8.02 15.31
C ARG A 124 -8.31 -7.40 16.50
N THR A 125 -7.59 -7.10 17.57
CA THR A 125 -8.16 -6.43 18.74
C THR A 125 -8.66 -5.03 18.40
N GLY A 126 -9.79 -4.63 19.01
CA GLY A 126 -10.36 -3.30 18.82
C GLY A 126 -11.50 -3.23 17.81
N TYR A 127 -11.85 -4.32 17.10
CA TYR A 127 -13.05 -4.40 16.29
C TYR A 127 -14.22 -4.97 17.09
N ALA A 128 -15.39 -4.35 17.00
CA ALA A 128 -16.61 -4.84 17.66
C ALA A 128 -17.11 -6.14 17.03
N THR A 129 -16.88 -6.32 15.74
CA THR A 129 -17.08 -7.56 14.99
C THR A 129 -15.77 -7.89 14.26
N ALA A 130 -15.39 -9.17 14.23
CA ALA A 130 -14.18 -9.59 13.55
C ALA A 130 -14.32 -9.43 12.03
N PRO A 131 -13.51 -8.58 11.38
CA PRO A 131 -13.48 -8.56 9.93
C PRO A 131 -12.96 -9.89 9.42
N LYS A 132 -13.51 -10.37 8.31
CA LYS A 132 -12.95 -11.53 7.63
C LYS A 132 -11.70 -11.12 6.88
N TYR A 133 -10.61 -11.83 7.14
CA TYR A 133 -9.35 -11.70 6.40
C TYR A 133 -9.26 -12.75 5.30
N ILE A 134 -8.46 -12.48 4.29
CA ILE A 134 -8.07 -13.48 3.30
C ILE A 134 -7.31 -14.60 4.01
N THR A 135 -7.64 -15.86 3.72
CA THR A 135 -6.89 -16.99 4.27
C THR A 135 -5.61 -17.24 3.48
N GLN A 136 -4.67 -17.99 4.06
CA GLN A 136 -3.44 -18.37 3.37
C GLN A 136 -3.73 -19.10 2.05
N ASP A 137 -4.66 -20.05 2.05
CA ASP A 137 -5.03 -20.77 0.83
C ASP A 137 -5.61 -19.86 -0.24
N GLN A 138 -6.46 -18.90 0.14
CA GLN A 138 -7.02 -17.91 -0.78
C GLN A 138 -5.93 -16.99 -1.34
N LEU A 139 -5.00 -16.51 -0.50
CA LEU A 139 -3.90 -15.68 -0.91
C LEU A 139 -3.01 -16.41 -1.92
N PHE A 140 -2.59 -17.63 -1.60
CA PHE A 140 -1.70 -18.43 -2.46
C PHE A 140 -2.39 -18.98 -3.73
N ALA A 141 -3.72 -18.97 -3.77
CA ALA A 141 -4.49 -19.26 -4.98
C ALA A 141 -4.53 -18.10 -5.99
N LEU A 142 -4.14 -16.89 -5.61
CA LEU A 142 -4.08 -15.74 -6.51
C LEU A 142 -2.95 -15.91 -7.54
N LYS A 143 -3.34 -16.05 -8.79
CA LYS A 143 -2.39 -16.29 -9.91
C LYS A 143 -2.23 -15.11 -10.86
N SER A 144 -3.03 -14.08 -10.71
CA SER A 144 -3.01 -12.92 -11.59
C SER A 144 -1.65 -12.23 -11.61
N ASN A 145 -1.18 -11.90 -12.80
CA ASN A 145 0.03 -11.12 -12.99
C ASN A 145 -0.13 -9.65 -12.58
N LEU A 146 -1.37 -9.21 -12.42
CA LEU A 146 -1.71 -7.85 -12.01
C LEU A 146 -1.72 -7.67 -10.50
N ILE A 147 -1.57 -8.75 -9.73
CA ILE A 147 -1.59 -8.68 -8.26
C ILE A 147 -0.16 -8.89 -7.73
N SER A 148 0.27 -7.99 -6.86
CA SER A 148 1.51 -8.12 -6.09
C SER A 148 1.18 -8.19 -4.60
N ILE A 149 2.06 -8.84 -3.82
CA ILE A 149 1.89 -9.02 -2.38
C ILE A 149 3.03 -8.31 -1.65
N GLY A 150 2.69 -7.38 -0.77
CA GLY A 150 3.60 -6.67 0.11
C GLY A 150 3.30 -6.90 1.58
N MET A 151 4.06 -6.30 2.46
CA MET A 151 3.99 -6.45 3.91
C MET A 151 3.27 -5.28 4.57
N HIS A 152 2.42 -5.57 5.60
CA HIS A 152 1.75 -4.56 6.42
C HIS A 152 2.01 -4.74 7.93
N GLY A 153 3.20 -5.26 8.28
CA GLY A 153 3.49 -5.75 9.62
C GLY A 153 2.85 -7.10 9.89
N TYR A 154 3.41 -7.84 10.87
CA TYR A 154 2.93 -9.19 11.14
C TYR A 154 1.50 -9.20 11.69
N GLU A 155 1.20 -8.33 12.67
CA GLU A 155 -0.07 -8.26 13.39
C GLU A 155 -0.66 -6.84 13.49
N HIS A 156 -0.32 -5.97 12.54
CA HIS A 156 -0.84 -4.62 12.43
C HIS A 156 -0.54 -3.73 13.66
N LEU A 157 0.61 -3.88 14.27
CA LEU A 157 1.06 -2.99 15.35
C LEU A 157 1.70 -1.72 14.80
N ASP A 158 1.55 -0.61 15.54
CA ASP A 158 2.24 0.64 15.26
C ASP A 158 3.76 0.44 15.35
N ALA A 159 4.46 0.62 14.26
CA ALA A 159 5.91 0.40 14.17
C ALA A 159 6.69 1.28 15.17
N THR A 160 6.20 2.50 15.45
CA THR A 160 6.87 3.45 16.34
C THR A 160 6.69 3.14 17.83
N LYS A 161 5.77 2.23 18.16
CA LYS A 161 5.49 1.78 19.55
C LYS A 161 6.15 0.44 19.88
N GLN A 162 6.82 -0.17 18.93
CA GLN A 162 7.61 -1.38 19.12
C GLN A 162 9.07 -1.02 19.43
N THR A 163 9.76 -1.89 20.15
CA THR A 163 11.22 -1.80 20.22
C THR A 163 11.82 -2.09 18.83
N PRO A 164 13.07 -1.66 18.55
CA PRO A 164 13.73 -1.99 17.27
C PRO A 164 13.76 -3.49 16.99
N GLU A 165 13.98 -4.31 18.02
CA GLU A 165 14.05 -5.76 17.93
C GLU A 165 12.68 -6.38 17.60
N GLU A 166 11.60 -5.93 18.27
CA GLU A 166 10.23 -6.37 18.02
C GLU A 166 9.79 -6.02 16.61
N PHE A 167 10.10 -4.81 16.14
CA PHE A 167 9.78 -4.40 14.78
C PHE A 167 10.56 -5.23 13.75
N ALA A 168 11.87 -5.43 13.97
CA ALA A 168 12.70 -6.26 13.09
C ALA A 168 12.18 -7.71 13.01
N GLU A 169 11.79 -8.29 14.16
CA GLU A 169 11.19 -9.64 14.22
C GLU A 169 9.83 -9.70 13.49
N SER A 170 9.00 -8.66 13.65
CA SER A 170 7.72 -8.55 12.92
C SER A 170 7.92 -8.54 11.42
N VAL A 171 8.93 -7.81 10.92
CA VAL A 171 9.31 -7.77 9.50
C VAL A 171 9.82 -9.14 9.03
N ASP A 172 10.67 -9.82 9.82
CA ASP A 172 11.20 -11.13 9.47
C ASP A 172 10.09 -12.19 9.39
N LYS A 173 9.11 -12.16 10.30
CA LYS A 173 7.92 -13.02 10.23
C LYS A 173 7.13 -12.79 8.93
N CYS A 174 6.98 -11.54 8.51
CA CYS A 174 6.32 -11.22 7.24
C CYS A 174 7.09 -11.81 6.05
N ILE A 175 8.42 -11.61 6.00
CA ILE A 175 9.27 -12.13 4.94
C ILE A 175 9.17 -13.66 4.87
N ASN A 176 9.31 -14.34 6.02
CA ASN A 176 9.31 -15.81 6.09
C ASN A 176 8.02 -16.43 5.55
N ILE A 177 6.87 -15.76 5.71
CA ILE A 177 5.59 -16.26 5.23
C ILE A 177 5.33 -15.84 3.79
N LEU A 178 5.49 -14.54 3.48
CA LEU A 178 5.05 -13.98 2.20
C LEU A 178 6.05 -14.19 1.06
N SER A 179 7.35 -14.32 1.33
CA SER A 179 8.36 -14.47 0.28
C SER A 179 8.23 -15.76 -0.54
N SER A 180 7.53 -16.77 -0.02
CA SER A 180 7.19 -17.98 -0.77
C SER A 180 6.07 -17.78 -1.81
N HIS A 181 5.34 -16.65 -1.75
CA HIS A 181 4.34 -16.32 -2.75
C HIS A 181 5.02 -15.82 -4.04
N PRO A 182 4.68 -16.35 -5.24
CA PRO A 182 5.36 -16.00 -6.49
C PRO A 182 5.20 -14.53 -6.91
N ARG A 183 4.29 -13.78 -6.28
CA ARG A 183 4.04 -12.35 -6.51
C ARG A 183 4.48 -11.46 -5.37
N TYR A 184 5.28 -11.99 -4.44
CA TYR A 184 5.85 -11.19 -3.36
C TYR A 184 6.78 -10.10 -3.92
N ILE A 185 6.65 -8.90 -3.35
CA ILE A 185 7.55 -7.77 -3.58
C ILE A 185 8.03 -7.22 -2.24
N PRO A 186 9.30 -6.77 -2.12
CA PRO A 186 9.88 -6.31 -0.87
C PRO A 186 9.46 -4.87 -0.54
N PHE A 187 8.16 -4.66 -0.39
CA PHE A 187 7.58 -3.37 -0.01
C PHE A 187 6.83 -3.51 1.31
N PHE A 188 6.96 -2.52 2.17
CA PHE A 188 6.34 -2.47 3.48
C PHE A 188 5.47 -1.21 3.62
N ALA A 189 4.16 -1.37 3.72
CA ALA A 189 3.26 -0.28 4.10
C ALA A 189 3.20 -0.18 5.62
N TYR A 190 3.53 0.99 6.17
CA TYR A 190 3.45 1.22 7.61
C TYR A 190 2.00 1.24 8.08
N THR A 191 1.73 0.48 9.14
CA THR A 191 0.46 0.49 9.84
C THR A 191 0.21 1.87 10.44
N TRP A 192 -0.98 2.42 10.26
CA TRP A 192 -1.35 3.79 10.64
C TRP A 192 -0.51 4.88 9.96
N GLY A 193 0.38 4.51 9.04
CA GLY A 193 1.34 5.43 8.42
C GLY A 193 2.47 5.88 9.36
N ASN A 194 2.55 5.35 10.60
CA ASN A 194 3.52 5.78 11.59
C ASN A 194 4.89 5.12 11.38
N HIS A 195 5.92 5.95 11.23
CA HIS A 195 7.31 5.51 11.07
C HIS A 195 8.29 6.52 11.68
N ASN A 196 9.53 6.12 11.86
CA ASN A 196 10.64 6.97 12.34
C ASN A 196 11.97 6.50 11.72
N ASP A 197 13.04 7.27 11.99
CA ASP A 197 14.37 6.97 11.42
C ASP A 197 14.89 5.56 11.79
N THR A 198 14.49 5.01 12.95
CA THR A 198 14.88 3.66 13.37
C THR A 198 14.15 2.60 12.55
N THR A 199 12.83 2.73 12.39
CA THR A 199 12.04 1.79 11.59
C THR A 199 12.43 1.85 10.12
N ASP A 200 12.69 3.05 9.58
CA ASP A 200 13.15 3.24 8.20
C ASP A 200 14.52 2.57 7.96
N ARG A 201 15.44 2.69 8.93
CA ARG A 201 16.76 2.04 8.86
C ARG A 201 16.63 0.51 8.87
N ILE A 202 15.78 -0.06 9.74
CA ILE A 202 15.54 -1.51 9.80
C ILE A 202 15.04 -2.04 8.44
N LEU A 203 14.10 -1.35 7.80
CA LEU A 203 13.63 -1.74 6.47
C LEU A 203 14.75 -1.62 5.43
N ALA A 204 15.53 -0.55 5.46
CA ALA A 204 16.64 -0.34 4.53
C ALA A 204 17.73 -1.43 4.65
N GLU A 205 18.09 -1.83 5.89
CA GLU A 205 19.05 -2.92 6.16
C GLU A 205 18.57 -4.28 5.60
N LYS A 206 17.24 -4.46 5.50
CA LYS A 206 16.61 -5.65 4.91
C LYS A 206 16.28 -5.49 3.41
N ASN A 207 16.69 -4.39 2.76
CA ASN A 207 16.39 -4.05 1.37
C ASN A 207 14.87 -3.99 1.09
N ILE A 208 14.10 -3.47 2.03
CA ILE A 208 12.66 -3.30 1.92
C ILE A 208 12.33 -1.83 1.64
N VAL A 209 11.45 -1.59 0.70
CA VAL A 209 11.00 -0.25 0.30
C VAL A 209 9.83 0.19 1.18
N PRO A 210 9.98 1.28 1.97
CA PRO A 210 8.87 1.81 2.74
C PRO A 210 7.81 2.48 1.86
N VAL A 211 6.55 2.24 2.22
CA VAL A 211 5.37 2.84 1.59
C VAL A 211 4.61 3.61 2.67
N LEU A 212 4.49 4.93 2.46
CA LEU A 212 4.04 5.89 3.46
C LEU A 212 2.57 6.26 3.24
N CYS A 213 1.92 6.82 4.26
CA CYS A 213 0.54 7.30 4.20
C CYS A 213 0.47 8.79 4.56
N ASP A 214 1.28 9.60 3.88
CA ASP A 214 1.50 11.03 4.14
C ASP A 214 0.72 11.97 3.21
N GLY A 215 -0.21 11.41 2.42
CA GLY A 215 -1.08 12.16 1.51
C GLY A 215 -0.39 12.76 0.29
N GLY A 216 0.89 12.47 0.12
CA GLY A 216 1.71 13.03 -0.95
C GLY A 216 1.61 12.29 -2.28
N ALA A 217 2.12 12.94 -3.32
CA ALA A 217 2.38 12.35 -4.62
C ALA A 217 3.90 12.21 -4.79
N THR A 218 4.35 11.07 -5.28
CA THR A 218 5.78 10.79 -5.39
C THR A 218 6.29 11.16 -6.79
N ARG A 219 7.25 12.08 -6.86
CA ARG A 219 7.91 12.48 -8.12
C ARG A 219 9.26 11.81 -8.30
N ARG A 220 9.97 11.62 -7.20
CA ARG A 220 11.27 10.96 -7.12
C ARG A 220 11.36 10.21 -5.81
N TYR A 221 11.98 9.04 -5.83
CA TYR A 221 12.20 8.29 -4.59
C TYR A 221 13.25 8.98 -3.71
N TYR A 222 12.90 9.21 -2.44
CA TYR A 222 13.83 9.74 -1.44
C TYR A 222 13.97 8.80 -0.24
N ASN A 223 12.86 8.55 0.48
CA ASN A 223 12.83 7.75 1.69
C ASN A 223 11.67 6.74 1.69
N GLY A 224 10.78 6.81 0.70
CA GLY A 224 9.59 5.98 0.63
C GLY A 224 8.65 6.45 -0.48
N ILE A 225 7.63 5.68 -0.71
CA ILE A 225 6.59 5.98 -1.69
C ILE A 225 5.38 6.54 -0.95
N SER A 226 5.06 7.80 -1.20
CA SER A 226 3.90 8.48 -0.61
C SER A 226 2.59 7.95 -1.18
N ARG A 227 1.57 7.79 -0.32
CA ARG A 227 0.22 7.36 -0.70
C ARG A 227 -0.85 8.30 -0.16
N LYS A 228 -2.03 8.25 -0.76
CA LYS A 228 -3.24 8.92 -0.28
C LYS A 228 -4.45 7.99 -0.39
N PRO A 229 -5.47 8.15 0.49
CA PRO A 229 -6.71 7.40 0.38
C PRO A 229 -7.37 7.60 -0.98
N ILE A 230 -8.00 6.54 -1.49
CA ILE A 230 -8.77 6.60 -2.73
C ILE A 230 -10.08 7.35 -2.54
N ASP A 231 -10.57 7.46 -1.30
CA ASP A 231 -11.84 8.06 -0.97
C ASP A 231 -11.84 9.58 -1.06
N THR A 232 -12.89 10.10 -1.71
CA THR A 232 -13.00 11.50 -2.14
C THR A 232 -13.23 12.51 -1.03
N GLN A 233 -13.42 12.12 0.21
CA GLN A 233 -13.59 13.08 1.32
C GLN A 233 -12.34 13.93 1.58
N TYR A 234 -11.20 13.56 0.99
CA TYR A 234 -9.93 14.28 1.11
C TYR A 234 -9.49 15.00 -0.18
N LEU A 235 -10.35 15.08 -1.19
CA LEU A 235 -10.06 15.75 -2.47
C LEU A 235 -10.76 17.12 -2.61
N GLN A 236 -11.18 17.73 -1.49
CA GLN A 236 -11.65 19.12 -1.46
C GLN A 236 -10.55 20.07 -1.04
#